data_b9740454d38e92aca32de7f996abf1b0
#
_entry.id   b9740454d38e92aca32de7f996abf1b0
#
_cell.length_a   1.000
_cell.length_b   1.000
_cell.length_c   1.000
_cell.angle_alpha   90.00
_cell.angle_beta   90.00
_cell.angle_gamma   90.00
#
_symmetry.space_group_name_H-M   'P 1'
#
loop_
_entity.id
_entity.type
_entity.pdbx_description
1 polymer ?
#
loop_
_entity_poly.entity_id
_entity_poly.type
_entity_poly.pdbx_seq_one_letter_code
_entity_poly.pdbx_strand_id
1 'polypeptide(L)'
;GPGGPGRVAFPAPPRGATRQQPAPLPGASRRAGVQVGQPLPLRVAAHASGRWSDDSGASEDARADAQGCLCAPQRFGYWTLQIGAITQQVAVAPPRCFSVADACGQPSPRAWGMALQVYSARSLDDGGIGDAAGTVEWLRHAALAGADALALSPVHAARPVSGGYSPYSPSDRRFLDPLHAAPVRILGELALDAISAVPGLRERFDGLHNAALIDWQASAHAKWELLRQLYAHVSPDHADLVAFRNAGGAALEGFARFAAQDFGDNDPQLHVFTQWLAARSWSDAQREAHERGMKIGLIADLAVGFDPNGAEAAAAADTVLRGLVLGAPPDAFNADGQHWGIGAYSPTALRRSGYAPYIALLRAVLRDRGGIRIDHILGLMRLWVVPDGASSNEGAYLAYPLHDLLNLLALESWRHRAIVIGEDLGVVPPGIREELSQRGVMGIDVLMFTRNDDGAFVSPALWRPDAIATTTTHDLPTLTGWRAGRDIEWRRKLKLIQPAQASDDAAARNKDVARLDAAVELAGLSSARDPLLGALRFTATSVSPLALLPVEDALALDEQPNLPGTVEVHPNWRRRLPDPLPHARLHSALHGFAEARRVAAVSEPHP
;
A
#
# COMPACT_ATOMS: atom_id res chain seq x y z
N GLY A 1 -28.77 38.54 -14.48
CA GLY A 1 -28.44 37.44 -13.59
C GLY A 1 -27.25 36.65 -14.10
N PRO A 2 -26.26 36.26 -13.28
CA PRO A 2 -25.12 35.46 -13.71
C PRO A 2 -25.48 33.98 -13.69
N GLY A 3 -25.17 33.27 -14.80
CA GLY A 3 -25.35 31.84 -14.96
C GLY A 3 -24.35 31.07 -14.07
N GLY A 4 -24.88 30.10 -13.33
CA GLY A 4 -24.09 29.13 -12.59
C GLY A 4 -23.34 28.18 -13.53
N PRO A 5 -22.29 27.49 -13.07
CA PRO A 5 -21.49 26.60 -13.89
C PRO A 5 -22.33 25.42 -14.38
N GLY A 6 -22.37 25.27 -15.70
CA GLY A 6 -23.15 24.24 -16.38
C GLY A 6 -22.70 22.84 -15.94
N ARG A 7 -23.67 22.03 -15.49
CA ARG A 7 -23.49 20.59 -15.36
C ARG A 7 -23.13 20.01 -16.73
N VAL A 8 -21.91 19.52 -16.86
CA VAL A 8 -21.52 18.68 -18.00
C VAL A 8 -22.27 17.35 -17.84
N ALA A 9 -23.34 17.18 -18.60
CA ALA A 9 -24.07 15.92 -18.66
C ALA A 9 -23.23 14.93 -19.48
N PHE A 10 -22.70 13.90 -18.85
CA PHE A 10 -22.13 12.75 -19.56
C PHE A 10 -23.26 11.97 -20.25
N PRO A 11 -23.10 11.55 -21.51
CA PRO A 11 -24.08 10.72 -22.17
C PRO A 11 -24.24 9.40 -21.40
N ALA A 12 -25.49 9.02 -21.12
CA ALA A 12 -25.81 7.73 -20.52
C ALA A 12 -25.33 6.59 -21.46
N PRO A 13 -24.78 5.50 -20.93
CA PRO A 13 -24.39 4.36 -21.75
C PRO A 13 -25.62 3.80 -22.47
N PRO A 14 -25.48 3.29 -23.71
CA PRO A 14 -26.60 2.75 -24.47
C PRO A 14 -27.24 1.58 -23.72
N ARG A 15 -28.53 1.68 -23.44
CA ARG A 15 -29.35 0.58 -22.91
C ARG A 15 -29.47 -0.47 -24.01
N GLY A 16 -28.95 -1.68 -23.76
CA GLY A 16 -29.26 -2.82 -24.61
C GLY A 16 -28.10 -3.64 -25.14
N ALA A 17 -27.03 -3.85 -24.41
CA ALA A 17 -26.12 -4.96 -24.67
C ALA A 17 -26.29 -6.02 -23.57
N THR A 18 -27.12 -7.01 -23.85
CA THR A 18 -27.08 -8.29 -23.12
C THR A 18 -25.65 -8.81 -23.18
N ARG A 19 -24.97 -8.81 -22.03
CA ARG A 19 -23.66 -9.44 -21.89
C ARG A 19 -23.79 -10.92 -22.16
N GLN A 20 -23.59 -11.36 -23.38
CA GLN A 20 -23.21 -12.73 -23.65
C GLN A 20 -21.81 -12.94 -23.07
N GLN A 21 -21.73 -13.70 -21.99
CA GLN A 21 -20.44 -14.20 -21.53
C GLN A 21 -19.81 -15.01 -22.70
N PRO A 22 -18.55 -14.75 -23.07
CA PRO A 22 -17.91 -15.56 -24.09
C PRO A 22 -17.89 -17.02 -23.65
N ALA A 23 -18.25 -17.91 -24.57
CA ALA A 23 -18.24 -19.36 -24.36
C ALA A 23 -16.86 -19.83 -23.87
N PRO A 24 -16.79 -20.79 -22.97
CA PRO A 24 -15.53 -21.29 -22.42
C PRO A 24 -14.67 -21.93 -23.53
N LEU A 25 -13.43 -21.46 -23.67
CA LEU A 25 -12.41 -22.15 -24.47
C LEU A 25 -12.07 -23.49 -23.81
N PRO A 26 -12.03 -24.63 -24.53
CA PRO A 26 -11.70 -25.92 -23.94
C PRO A 26 -10.22 -25.97 -23.56
N GLY A 27 -9.90 -26.48 -22.37
CA GLY A 27 -8.58 -26.99 -22.00
C GLY A 27 -7.73 -26.27 -20.96
N ALA A 28 -8.19 -25.16 -20.35
CA ALA A 28 -7.45 -24.56 -19.22
C ALA A 28 -8.20 -24.79 -17.90
N SER A 29 -7.53 -25.31 -16.88
CA SER A 29 -8.04 -25.39 -15.51
C SER A 29 -8.24 -23.98 -14.98
N ARG A 30 -9.44 -23.44 -15.10
CA ARG A 30 -9.76 -22.12 -14.58
C ARG A 30 -9.97 -22.23 -13.07
N ARG A 31 -9.20 -21.50 -12.28
CA ARG A 31 -9.54 -21.34 -10.86
C ARG A 31 -10.79 -20.48 -10.76
N ALA A 32 -11.86 -21.00 -10.14
CA ALA A 32 -13.04 -20.23 -9.80
C ALA A 32 -12.85 -19.62 -8.40
N GLY A 33 -13.18 -18.33 -8.26
CA GLY A 33 -13.24 -17.66 -6.96
C GLY A 33 -14.69 -17.62 -6.48
N VAL A 34 -15.02 -18.29 -5.36
CA VAL A 34 -16.37 -18.33 -4.79
C VAL A 34 -16.31 -18.11 -3.29
N GLN A 35 -17.40 -17.66 -2.67
CA GLN A 35 -17.50 -17.62 -1.21
C GLN A 35 -17.90 -18.97 -0.64
N VAL A 36 -17.65 -19.17 0.65
CA VAL A 36 -18.05 -20.38 1.38
C VAL A 36 -19.54 -20.68 1.15
N GLY A 37 -19.87 -21.95 0.85
CA GLY A 37 -21.22 -22.42 0.65
C GLY A 37 -21.94 -21.91 -0.60
N GLN A 38 -21.36 -21.02 -1.40
CA GLN A 38 -21.98 -20.50 -2.62
C GLN A 38 -21.93 -21.52 -3.76
N PRO A 39 -22.91 -21.51 -4.69
CA PRO A 39 -22.89 -22.37 -5.86
C PRO A 39 -21.71 -22.03 -6.78
N LEU A 40 -21.06 -23.07 -7.30
CA LEU A 40 -20.01 -22.91 -8.30
C LEU A 40 -20.59 -22.52 -9.67
N PRO A 41 -19.85 -21.75 -10.47
CA PRO A 41 -20.20 -21.49 -11.88
C PRO A 41 -19.87 -22.73 -12.75
N LEU A 42 -20.24 -23.91 -12.29
CA LEU A 42 -20.01 -25.21 -12.92
C LEU A 42 -21.29 -26.04 -12.80
N ARG A 43 -21.70 -26.66 -13.90
CA ARG A 43 -22.80 -27.61 -13.96
C ARG A 43 -22.26 -28.98 -14.30
N VAL A 44 -22.73 -30.00 -13.58
CA VAL A 44 -22.41 -31.39 -13.81
C VAL A 44 -23.67 -32.22 -13.95
N ALA A 45 -23.57 -33.53 -14.12
CA ALA A 45 -24.76 -34.38 -14.12
C ALA A 45 -25.50 -34.30 -12.77
N ALA A 46 -26.83 -34.37 -12.81
CA ALA A 46 -27.65 -34.40 -11.60
C ALA A 46 -27.17 -35.52 -10.65
N HIS A 47 -27.07 -35.19 -9.36
CA HIS A 47 -26.62 -36.11 -8.30
C HIS A 47 -25.21 -36.70 -8.50
N ALA A 48 -24.41 -36.14 -9.39
CA ALA A 48 -23.00 -36.57 -9.55
C ALA A 48 -22.26 -36.44 -8.23
N SER A 49 -21.43 -37.43 -7.93
CA SER A 49 -20.60 -37.48 -6.74
C SER A 49 -19.14 -37.28 -7.10
N GLY A 50 -18.40 -36.61 -6.26
CA GLY A 50 -16.98 -36.30 -6.42
C GLY A 50 -16.31 -36.05 -5.06
N ARG A 51 -15.14 -35.46 -5.10
CA ARG A 51 -14.35 -35.16 -3.89
C ARG A 51 -13.74 -33.78 -3.97
N TRP A 52 -13.79 -33.10 -2.85
CA TRP A 52 -13.01 -31.91 -2.56
C TRP A 52 -11.71 -32.31 -1.84
N SER A 53 -10.59 -31.75 -2.21
CA SER A 53 -9.32 -31.82 -1.48
C SER A 53 -8.70 -30.42 -1.37
N ASP A 54 -8.25 -30.04 -0.17
CA ASP A 54 -7.59 -28.75 0.03
C ASP A 54 -6.05 -28.84 -0.03
N ASP A 55 -5.40 -27.68 0.08
CA ASP A 55 -3.93 -27.55 0.06
C ASP A 55 -3.24 -28.10 1.34
N SER A 56 -4.03 -28.45 2.39
CA SER A 56 -3.53 -29.14 3.59
C SER A 56 -3.64 -30.68 3.52
N GLY A 57 -4.27 -31.21 2.47
CA GLY A 57 -4.54 -32.64 2.29
C GLY A 57 -5.86 -33.12 2.91
N ALA A 58 -6.65 -32.22 3.53
CA ALA A 58 -7.98 -32.58 4.00
C ALA A 58 -8.94 -32.76 2.82
N SER A 59 -9.91 -33.69 2.96
CA SER A 59 -10.87 -33.96 1.90
C SER A 59 -12.29 -34.09 2.44
N GLU A 60 -13.28 -33.76 1.59
CA GLU A 60 -14.70 -33.95 1.86
C GLU A 60 -15.45 -34.35 0.58
N ASP A 61 -16.61 -34.92 0.72
CA ASP A 61 -17.42 -35.37 -0.41
C ASP A 61 -18.07 -34.16 -1.13
N ALA A 62 -18.05 -34.21 -2.45
CA ALA A 62 -18.74 -33.28 -3.33
C ALA A 62 -20.00 -33.96 -3.89
N ARG A 63 -21.17 -33.33 -3.80
CA ARG A 63 -22.40 -33.86 -4.38
C ARG A 63 -23.19 -32.77 -5.08
N ALA A 64 -23.53 -33.00 -6.32
CA ALA A 64 -24.41 -32.13 -7.08
C ALA A 64 -25.88 -32.33 -6.68
N ASP A 65 -26.64 -31.25 -6.74
CA ASP A 65 -28.12 -31.30 -6.54
C ASP A 65 -28.83 -31.89 -7.78
N ALA A 66 -30.17 -31.91 -7.73
CA ALA A 66 -31.02 -32.40 -8.82
C ALA A 66 -30.89 -31.55 -10.11
N GLN A 67 -30.37 -30.33 -10.04
CA GLN A 67 -30.13 -29.42 -11.14
C GLN A 67 -28.65 -29.47 -11.64
N GLY A 68 -27.82 -30.33 -11.04
CA GLY A 68 -26.40 -30.45 -11.35
C GLY A 68 -25.53 -29.29 -10.82
N CYS A 69 -26.03 -28.54 -9.80
CA CYS A 69 -25.28 -27.50 -9.13
C CYS A 69 -24.44 -28.12 -8.00
N LEU A 70 -23.25 -27.57 -7.81
CA LEU A 70 -22.35 -27.88 -6.70
C LEU A 70 -22.16 -26.63 -5.85
N CYS A 71 -22.19 -26.78 -4.53
CA CYS A 71 -21.81 -25.71 -3.60
C CYS A 71 -20.34 -25.84 -3.18
N ALA A 72 -19.73 -24.70 -2.92
CA ALA A 72 -18.40 -24.63 -2.36
C ALA A 72 -18.37 -25.17 -0.92
N PRO A 73 -17.25 -25.73 -0.45
CA PRO A 73 -17.04 -26.09 0.95
C PRO A 73 -17.38 -24.96 1.92
N GLN A 74 -17.77 -25.33 3.16
CA GLN A 74 -18.03 -24.36 4.23
C GLN A 74 -16.75 -23.79 4.86
N ARG A 75 -15.60 -24.39 4.55
CA ARG A 75 -14.29 -23.95 5.01
C ARG A 75 -13.57 -23.22 3.88
N PHE A 76 -13.14 -21.98 4.12
CA PHE A 76 -12.37 -21.22 3.14
C PHE A 76 -10.96 -21.82 2.96
N GLY A 77 -10.43 -21.70 1.76
CA GLY A 77 -9.12 -22.23 1.37
C GLY A 77 -9.01 -22.43 -0.14
N TYR A 78 -7.89 -22.99 -0.55
CA TYR A 78 -7.71 -23.43 -1.93
C TYR A 78 -8.06 -24.91 -2.03
N TRP A 79 -9.07 -25.20 -2.86
CA TRP A 79 -9.62 -26.53 -3.02
C TRP A 79 -9.46 -27.03 -4.46
N THR A 80 -9.34 -28.31 -4.59
CA THR A 80 -9.44 -29.01 -5.88
C THR A 80 -10.69 -29.90 -5.84
N LEU A 81 -11.61 -29.65 -6.76
CA LEU A 81 -12.77 -30.50 -7.00
C LEU A 81 -12.41 -31.55 -8.04
N GLN A 82 -12.66 -32.82 -7.72
CA GLN A 82 -12.62 -33.93 -8.67
C GLN A 82 -14.01 -34.54 -8.77
N ILE A 83 -14.63 -34.49 -9.97
CA ILE A 83 -15.95 -35.06 -10.20
C ILE A 83 -16.04 -35.62 -11.62
N GLY A 84 -16.14 -36.95 -11.72
CA GLY A 84 -15.98 -37.64 -13.00
C GLY A 84 -14.62 -37.34 -13.65
N ALA A 85 -14.63 -36.89 -14.89
CA ALA A 85 -13.42 -36.48 -15.63
C ALA A 85 -12.99 -35.00 -15.36
N ILE A 86 -13.75 -34.26 -14.55
CA ILE A 86 -13.49 -32.83 -14.28
C ILE A 86 -12.59 -32.70 -13.07
N THR A 87 -11.48 -31.97 -13.24
CA THR A 87 -10.65 -31.44 -12.14
C THR A 87 -10.66 -29.93 -12.21
N GLN A 88 -11.17 -29.29 -11.14
CA GLN A 88 -11.32 -27.82 -11.07
C GLN A 88 -10.68 -27.28 -9.80
N GLN A 89 -9.77 -26.30 -9.95
CA GLN A 89 -9.27 -25.54 -8.80
C GLN A 89 -10.27 -24.44 -8.42
N VAL A 90 -10.53 -24.32 -7.12
CA VAL A 90 -11.48 -23.35 -6.56
C VAL A 90 -10.85 -22.65 -5.37
N ALA A 91 -10.84 -21.33 -5.39
CA ALA A 91 -10.53 -20.52 -4.23
C ALA A 91 -11.84 -20.23 -3.49
N VAL A 92 -12.05 -20.89 -2.35
CA VAL A 92 -13.21 -20.68 -1.47
C VAL A 92 -12.87 -19.57 -0.50
N ALA A 93 -13.49 -18.41 -0.66
CA ALA A 93 -13.18 -17.20 0.08
C ALA A 93 -14.13 -17.01 1.29
N PRO A 94 -13.65 -16.43 2.40
CA PRO A 94 -14.51 -15.90 3.44
C PRO A 94 -15.37 -14.73 2.88
N PRO A 95 -16.48 -14.38 3.54
CA PRO A 95 -17.36 -13.32 3.04
C PRO A 95 -16.68 -11.93 3.04
N ARG A 96 -15.73 -11.69 3.94
CA ARG A 96 -14.99 -10.43 4.08
C ARG A 96 -13.52 -10.66 4.41
N CYS A 97 -12.70 -9.63 4.25
CA CYS A 97 -11.32 -9.59 4.72
C CYS A 97 -11.24 -9.65 6.25
N PHE A 98 -10.09 -10.00 6.78
CA PHE A 98 -9.71 -9.90 8.18
C PHE A 98 -9.74 -8.42 8.59
N SER A 99 -10.43 -8.10 9.66
CA SER A 99 -10.72 -6.72 10.06
C SER A 99 -9.88 -6.25 11.25
N VAL A 100 -9.93 -4.94 11.54
CA VAL A 100 -9.34 -4.37 12.75
C VAL A 100 -9.98 -4.98 14.01
N ALA A 101 -11.29 -5.28 13.96
CA ALA A 101 -12.00 -5.97 15.05
C ALA A 101 -11.42 -7.36 15.32
N ASP A 102 -11.13 -8.12 14.25
CA ASP A 102 -10.50 -9.44 14.35
C ASP A 102 -9.06 -9.33 14.90
N ALA A 103 -8.29 -8.33 14.45
CA ALA A 103 -6.92 -8.09 14.90
C ALA A 103 -6.85 -7.70 16.39
N CYS A 104 -7.77 -6.83 16.82
CA CYS A 104 -7.82 -6.33 18.20
C CYS A 104 -8.58 -7.24 19.17
N GLY A 105 -9.35 -8.21 18.65
CA GLY A 105 -10.22 -9.08 19.47
C GLY A 105 -11.40 -8.33 20.14
N GLN A 106 -11.88 -7.24 19.53
CA GLN A 106 -12.94 -6.37 20.05
C GLN A 106 -13.92 -6.00 18.93
N PRO A 107 -15.25 -5.96 19.18
CA PRO A 107 -16.25 -5.67 18.15
C PRO A 107 -16.13 -4.25 17.57
N SER A 108 -15.83 -3.25 18.41
CA SER A 108 -15.74 -1.84 18.04
C SER A 108 -14.35 -1.28 18.42
N PRO A 109 -13.30 -1.64 17.67
CA PRO A 109 -11.94 -1.22 17.99
C PRO A 109 -11.76 0.28 17.73
N ARG A 110 -10.96 0.90 18.57
CA ARG A 110 -10.49 2.28 18.42
C ARG A 110 -8.97 2.28 18.25
N ALA A 111 -8.49 1.41 17.36
CA ALA A 111 -7.07 1.29 17.07
C ALA A 111 -6.50 2.57 16.46
N TRP A 112 -5.21 2.82 16.68
CA TRP A 112 -4.50 3.88 16.03
C TRP A 112 -3.07 3.46 15.69
N GLY A 113 -2.45 4.20 14.78
CA GLY A 113 -1.07 3.97 14.37
C GLY A 113 -0.43 5.22 13.80
N MET A 114 0.80 5.08 13.35
CA MET A 114 1.49 6.10 12.57
C MET A 114 1.60 5.70 11.10
N ALA A 115 1.85 6.68 10.22
CA ALA A 115 2.24 6.46 8.83
C ALA A 115 3.62 7.05 8.60
N LEU A 116 4.54 6.25 8.05
CA LEU A 116 5.96 6.55 7.91
C LEU A 116 6.41 6.36 6.45
N GLN A 117 7.10 7.36 5.90
CA GLN A 117 7.87 7.17 4.68
C GLN A 117 9.20 6.49 5.05
N VAL A 118 9.36 5.21 4.70
CA VAL A 118 10.51 4.40 5.11
C VAL A 118 11.84 5.05 4.75
N TYR A 119 11.99 5.53 3.51
CA TYR A 119 13.20 6.17 3.04
C TYR A 119 13.60 7.40 3.88
N SER A 120 12.63 8.08 4.52
CA SER A 120 12.86 9.31 5.31
C SER A 120 13.36 9.04 6.72
N ALA A 121 13.12 7.84 7.25
CA ALA A 121 13.57 7.43 8.58
C ALA A 121 15.09 7.49 8.70
N ARG A 122 15.59 7.64 9.94
CA ARG A 122 17.03 7.66 10.20
C ARG A 122 17.42 6.57 11.18
N SER A 123 18.57 5.95 10.93
CA SER A 123 19.29 5.12 11.86
C SER A 123 20.80 5.37 11.69
N LEU A 124 21.62 5.05 12.69
CA LEU A 124 23.05 5.38 12.69
C LEU A 124 23.82 4.87 11.47
N ASP A 125 23.43 3.70 10.94
CA ASP A 125 24.16 3.02 9.87
C ASP A 125 23.32 2.89 8.59
N ASP A 126 22.42 3.85 8.34
CA ASP A 126 21.47 3.82 7.22
C ASP A 126 22.06 4.20 5.85
N GLY A 127 23.31 4.69 5.81
CA GLY A 127 23.98 5.10 4.58
C GLY A 127 23.22 6.16 3.77
N GLY A 128 22.37 6.96 4.44
CA GLY A 128 21.60 8.04 3.84
C GLY A 128 20.22 7.67 3.31
N ILE A 129 19.82 6.41 3.34
CA ILE A 129 18.48 5.93 2.99
C ILE A 129 17.89 5.19 4.18
N GLY A 130 16.73 5.64 4.66
CA GLY A 130 16.01 4.97 5.75
C GLY A 130 15.69 3.51 5.45
N ASP A 131 15.70 2.69 6.48
CA ASP A 131 15.61 1.25 6.42
C ASP A 131 14.76 0.65 7.54
N ALA A 132 14.78 -0.68 7.67
CA ALA A 132 14.04 -1.38 8.72
C ALA A 132 14.54 -1.01 10.13
N ALA A 133 15.82 -0.62 10.33
CA ALA A 133 16.31 -0.18 11.64
C ALA A 133 15.69 1.17 12.02
N GLY A 134 15.73 2.16 11.13
CA GLY A 134 15.06 3.44 11.34
C GLY A 134 13.55 3.28 11.52
N THR A 135 12.93 2.35 10.78
CA THR A 135 11.51 2.00 10.96
C THR A 135 11.23 1.46 12.37
N VAL A 136 12.10 0.62 12.90
CA VAL A 136 11.96 0.08 14.27
C VAL A 136 12.06 1.18 15.33
N GLU A 137 12.88 2.19 15.14
CA GLU A 137 12.91 3.33 16.09
C GLU A 137 11.54 4.04 16.13
N TRP A 138 10.92 4.29 14.98
CA TRP A 138 9.58 4.87 14.90
C TRP A 138 8.50 3.95 15.47
N LEU A 139 8.61 2.65 15.24
CA LEU A 139 7.75 1.64 15.83
C LEU A 139 7.81 1.68 17.35
N ARG A 140 9.00 1.85 17.94
CA ARG A 140 9.21 1.98 19.40
C ARG A 140 8.50 3.22 19.94
N HIS A 141 8.66 4.37 19.30
CA HIS A 141 7.95 5.59 19.70
C HIS A 141 6.43 5.40 19.64
N ALA A 142 5.90 4.82 18.57
CA ALA A 142 4.48 4.54 18.40
C ALA A 142 3.96 3.56 19.46
N ALA A 143 4.63 2.44 19.67
CA ALA A 143 4.23 1.42 20.65
C ALA A 143 4.26 1.94 22.09
N LEU A 144 5.25 2.74 22.49
CA LEU A 144 5.32 3.38 23.79
C LEU A 144 4.12 4.32 24.05
N ALA A 145 3.57 4.92 23.03
CA ALA A 145 2.35 5.75 23.11
C ALA A 145 1.05 4.93 23.01
N GLY A 146 1.15 3.59 22.83
CA GLY A 146 0.00 2.69 22.76
C GLY A 146 -0.60 2.56 21.36
N ALA A 147 0.19 2.75 20.30
CA ALA A 147 -0.24 2.51 18.93
C ALA A 147 -0.34 1.01 18.63
N ASP A 148 -1.27 0.66 17.76
CA ASP A 148 -1.50 -0.71 17.30
C ASP A 148 -0.86 -1.00 15.93
N ALA A 149 -0.50 0.04 15.17
CA ALA A 149 -0.01 -0.10 13.80
C ALA A 149 1.08 0.92 13.43
N LEU A 150 1.92 0.55 12.45
CA LEU A 150 2.79 1.45 11.71
C LEU A 150 2.62 1.17 10.22
N ALA A 151 1.99 2.08 9.49
CA ALA A 151 1.85 2.02 8.04
C ALA A 151 3.14 2.53 7.37
N LEU A 152 3.59 1.83 6.35
CA LEU A 152 4.84 2.07 5.65
C LEU A 152 4.58 2.58 4.22
N SER A 153 5.50 3.35 3.64
CA SER A 153 5.59 3.49 2.19
C SER A 153 6.05 2.18 1.54
N PRO A 154 5.86 2.00 0.21
CA PRO A 154 6.30 0.78 -0.46
C PRO A 154 7.79 0.49 -0.26
N VAL A 155 8.11 -0.79 -0.05
CA VAL A 155 9.48 -1.31 0.11
C VAL A 155 9.79 -2.40 -0.92
N HIS A 156 9.13 -2.33 -2.06
CA HIS A 156 9.28 -3.26 -3.17
C HIS A 156 10.64 -3.15 -3.84
N ALA A 157 11.12 -4.24 -4.42
CA ALA A 157 12.38 -4.26 -5.15
C ALA A 157 12.40 -3.22 -6.28
N ALA A 158 13.41 -2.36 -6.27
CA ALA A 158 13.64 -1.34 -7.29
C ALA A 158 14.69 -1.81 -8.32
N ARG A 159 14.78 -1.08 -9.44
CA ARG A 159 15.88 -1.19 -10.38
C ARG A 159 17.10 -0.39 -9.89
N PRO A 160 18.29 -0.57 -10.49
CA PRO A 160 19.44 0.28 -10.19
C PRO A 160 19.08 1.76 -10.32
N VAL A 161 19.50 2.56 -9.33
CA VAL A 161 19.20 3.99 -9.32
C VAL A 161 20.02 4.68 -10.42
N SER A 162 19.33 5.12 -11.47
CA SER A 162 19.94 5.82 -12.62
C SER A 162 19.37 7.21 -12.89
N GLY A 163 18.49 7.71 -12.02
CA GLY A 163 17.77 8.98 -12.15
C GLY A 163 16.87 9.23 -10.94
N GLY A 164 15.66 9.70 -11.14
CA GLY A 164 14.68 9.86 -10.08
C GLY A 164 14.30 8.51 -9.47
N TYR A 165 13.99 8.53 -8.18
CA TYR A 165 13.47 7.36 -7.45
C TYR A 165 11.99 7.58 -7.12
N SER A 166 11.18 6.54 -7.28
CA SER A 166 9.82 6.50 -6.80
C SER A 166 9.51 5.12 -6.22
N PRO A 167 9.03 5.03 -4.98
CA PRO A 167 8.63 3.74 -4.39
C PRO A 167 7.42 3.11 -5.08
N TYR A 168 6.70 3.88 -5.92
CA TYR A 168 5.51 3.43 -6.65
C TYR A 168 5.80 2.96 -8.09
N SER A 169 7.08 2.89 -8.50
CA SER A 169 7.50 2.31 -9.78
C SER A 169 8.50 1.16 -9.56
N PRO A 170 8.11 0.10 -8.86
CA PRO A 170 9.02 -1.00 -8.51
C PRO A 170 9.36 -1.89 -9.70
N SER A 171 10.52 -2.52 -9.66
CA SER A 171 10.92 -3.59 -10.57
C SER A 171 10.08 -4.85 -10.37
N ASP A 172 9.83 -5.21 -9.10
CA ASP A 172 9.01 -6.37 -8.74
C ASP A 172 8.38 -6.16 -7.34
N ARG A 173 7.06 -6.17 -7.29
CA ARG A 173 6.30 -5.98 -6.05
C ARG A 173 6.33 -7.19 -5.12
N ARG A 174 6.77 -8.35 -5.60
CA ARG A 174 6.87 -9.60 -4.82
C ARG A 174 8.16 -9.70 -4.03
N PHE A 175 9.14 -8.86 -4.32
CA PHE A 175 10.46 -8.83 -3.70
C PHE A 175 10.70 -7.49 -3.00
N LEU A 176 11.73 -7.44 -2.17
CA LEU A 176 12.04 -6.31 -1.31
C LEU A 176 13.22 -5.52 -1.86
N ASP A 177 13.21 -4.20 -1.66
CA ASP A 177 14.36 -3.36 -1.96
C ASP A 177 15.46 -3.58 -0.90
N PRO A 178 16.63 -4.10 -1.27
CA PRO A 178 17.72 -4.34 -0.33
C PRO A 178 18.31 -3.04 0.25
N LEU A 179 18.03 -1.88 -0.35
CA LEU A 179 18.42 -0.57 0.22
C LEU A 179 17.68 -0.26 1.54
N HIS A 180 16.55 -0.91 1.79
CA HIS A 180 15.80 -0.82 3.04
C HIS A 180 16.10 -1.96 4.04
N ALA A 181 17.07 -2.83 3.75
CA ALA A 181 17.57 -3.80 4.73
C ALA A 181 18.36 -3.11 5.85
N ALA A 182 18.36 -3.73 7.02
CA ALA A 182 19.07 -3.27 8.22
C ALA A 182 20.21 -4.24 8.60
N PRO A 183 21.35 -4.21 7.91
CA PRO A 183 22.43 -5.20 8.11
C PRO A 183 22.93 -5.29 9.55
N VAL A 184 23.16 -4.16 10.21
CA VAL A 184 23.67 -4.13 11.59
C VAL A 184 22.67 -4.78 12.55
N ARG A 185 21.38 -4.62 12.31
CA ARG A 185 20.34 -5.22 13.15
C ARG A 185 20.29 -6.76 13.01
N ILE A 186 20.60 -7.30 11.84
CA ILE A 186 20.52 -8.73 11.53
C ILE A 186 21.85 -9.45 11.76
N LEU A 187 22.96 -8.83 11.39
CA LEU A 187 24.28 -9.43 11.38
C LEU A 187 25.20 -8.88 12.50
N GLY A 188 24.75 -7.86 13.26
CA GLY A 188 25.47 -7.30 14.40
C GLY A 188 26.88 -6.83 14.06
N GLU A 189 27.86 -7.29 14.85
CA GLU A 189 29.27 -6.92 14.74
C GLU A 189 29.84 -7.20 13.33
N LEU A 190 29.41 -8.27 12.66
CA LEU A 190 29.85 -8.57 11.30
C LEU A 190 29.58 -7.40 10.33
N ALA A 191 28.42 -6.74 10.50
CA ALA A 191 28.08 -5.59 9.66
C ALA A 191 28.88 -4.33 10.04
N LEU A 192 29.11 -4.11 11.33
CA LEU A 192 29.96 -3.00 11.80
C LEU A 192 31.42 -3.17 11.37
N ASP A 193 31.95 -4.38 11.45
CA ASP A 193 33.28 -4.73 10.95
C ASP A 193 33.39 -4.52 9.43
N ALA A 194 32.36 -4.93 8.68
CA ALA A 194 32.30 -4.73 7.23
C ALA A 194 32.31 -3.24 6.86
N ILE A 195 31.53 -2.40 7.56
CA ILE A 195 31.54 -0.95 7.35
C ILE A 195 32.93 -0.36 7.61
N SER A 196 33.61 -0.84 8.65
CA SER A 196 34.93 -0.36 9.05
C SER A 196 36.06 -0.86 8.15
N ALA A 197 35.91 -2.05 7.58
CA ALA A 197 36.91 -2.68 6.73
C ALA A 197 36.96 -2.08 5.30
N VAL A 198 35.85 -1.51 4.82
CA VAL A 198 35.81 -0.88 3.50
C VAL A 198 36.35 0.56 3.60
N PRO A 199 37.45 0.90 2.89
CA PRO A 199 38.08 2.21 3.00
C PRO A 199 37.12 3.36 2.68
N GLY A 200 36.96 4.30 3.61
CA GLY A 200 36.15 5.50 3.47
C GLY A 200 34.63 5.25 3.48
N LEU A 201 34.16 4.03 3.77
CA LEU A 201 32.73 3.74 3.78
C LEU A 201 32.04 4.38 5.00
N ARG A 202 32.68 4.34 6.18
CA ARG A 202 32.16 4.99 7.39
C ARG A 202 31.97 6.50 7.18
N GLU A 203 32.97 7.18 6.66
CA GLU A 203 32.92 8.62 6.38
C GLU A 203 31.83 8.97 5.35
N ARG A 204 31.63 8.11 4.34
CA ARG A 204 30.54 8.29 3.37
C ARG A 204 29.19 8.09 4.03
N PHE A 205 29.01 7.06 4.86
CA PHE A 205 27.77 6.81 5.58
C PHE A 205 27.43 8.01 6.48
N ASP A 206 28.38 8.52 7.24
CA ASP A 206 28.19 9.67 8.12
C ASP A 206 27.84 10.94 7.33
N GLY A 207 28.51 11.17 6.19
CA GLY A 207 28.21 12.30 5.31
C GLY A 207 26.79 12.21 4.70
N LEU A 208 26.40 11.03 4.23
CA LEU A 208 25.08 10.79 3.64
C LEU A 208 23.97 10.81 4.71
N HIS A 209 24.26 10.30 5.91
CA HIS A 209 23.33 10.35 7.04
C HIS A 209 22.96 11.79 7.39
N ASN A 210 23.90 12.71 7.41
CA ASN A 210 23.68 14.11 7.78
C ASN A 210 22.95 14.94 6.71
N ALA A 211 22.80 14.42 5.49
CA ALA A 211 22.12 15.13 4.42
C ALA A 211 20.62 15.33 4.71
N ALA A 212 20.08 16.52 4.39
CA ALA A 212 18.65 16.82 4.53
C ALA A 212 17.80 16.18 3.42
N LEU A 213 18.41 15.97 2.25
CA LEU A 213 17.80 15.30 1.10
C LEU A 213 18.64 14.09 0.73
N ILE A 214 17.98 12.98 0.43
CA ILE A 214 18.64 11.76 -0.03
C ILE A 214 19.34 12.02 -1.37
N ASP A 215 20.62 11.71 -1.43
CA ASP A 215 21.32 11.44 -2.67
C ASP A 215 21.18 9.94 -2.98
N TRP A 216 20.14 9.60 -3.72
CA TRP A 216 19.80 8.21 -4.02
C TRP A 216 20.95 7.45 -4.67
N GLN A 217 21.68 8.08 -5.60
CA GLN A 217 22.77 7.43 -6.32
C GLN A 217 23.96 7.16 -5.40
N ALA A 218 24.42 8.18 -4.66
CA ALA A 218 25.55 8.02 -3.75
C ALA A 218 25.22 7.06 -2.59
N SER A 219 24.02 7.16 -2.02
CA SER A 219 23.57 6.28 -0.94
C SER A 219 23.40 4.83 -1.40
N ALA A 220 22.78 4.60 -2.56
CA ALA A 220 22.67 3.27 -3.13
C ALA A 220 24.03 2.65 -3.40
N HIS A 221 24.98 3.42 -3.97
CA HIS A 221 26.34 2.95 -4.21
C HIS A 221 27.03 2.50 -2.91
N ALA A 222 26.97 3.32 -1.88
CA ALA A 222 27.57 3.01 -0.58
C ALA A 222 26.93 1.79 0.10
N LYS A 223 25.59 1.68 0.07
CA LYS A 223 24.87 0.50 0.62
C LYS A 223 25.18 -0.78 -0.17
N TRP A 224 25.24 -0.73 -1.49
CA TRP A 224 25.61 -1.88 -2.31
C TRP A 224 27.05 -2.34 -2.09
N GLU A 225 27.98 -1.42 -1.80
CA GLU A 225 29.34 -1.77 -1.43
C GLU A 225 29.38 -2.54 -0.11
N LEU A 226 28.61 -2.11 0.90
CA LEU A 226 28.43 -2.86 2.15
C LEU A 226 27.81 -4.24 1.90
N LEU A 227 26.74 -4.31 1.10
CA LEU A 227 26.04 -5.58 0.83
C LEU A 227 26.96 -6.61 0.13
N ARG A 228 27.81 -6.17 -0.79
CA ARG A 228 28.81 -7.04 -1.44
C ARG A 228 29.88 -7.51 -0.43
N GLN A 229 30.34 -6.63 0.44
CA GLN A 229 31.27 -6.99 1.50
C GLN A 229 30.68 -8.03 2.45
N LEU A 230 29.42 -7.85 2.86
CA LEU A 230 28.73 -8.81 3.73
C LEU A 230 28.53 -10.16 3.04
N TYR A 231 28.14 -10.16 1.77
CA TYR A 231 27.99 -11.37 0.97
C TYR A 231 29.27 -12.18 0.91
N ALA A 232 30.43 -11.53 0.79
CA ALA A 232 31.72 -12.19 0.78
C ALA A 232 32.10 -12.85 2.13
N HIS A 233 31.49 -12.43 3.24
CA HIS A 233 31.81 -12.91 4.59
C HIS A 233 30.76 -13.83 5.22
N VAL A 234 29.52 -13.82 4.71
CA VAL A 234 28.47 -14.74 5.15
C VAL A 234 28.62 -16.07 4.42
N SER A 235 28.71 -17.17 5.19
CA SER A 235 28.82 -18.50 4.60
C SER A 235 27.63 -18.78 3.67
N PRO A 236 27.86 -19.27 2.44
CA PRO A 236 26.80 -19.70 1.54
C PRO A 236 25.97 -20.86 2.08
N ASP A 237 26.54 -21.62 3.04
CA ASP A 237 25.89 -22.74 3.75
C ASP A 237 25.23 -22.31 5.06
N HIS A 238 25.11 -20.99 5.33
CA HIS A 238 24.39 -20.49 6.47
C HIS A 238 22.95 -21.04 6.48
N ALA A 239 22.59 -21.82 7.49
CA ALA A 239 21.38 -22.66 7.50
C ALA A 239 20.10 -21.87 7.17
N ASP A 240 19.96 -20.65 7.69
CA ASP A 240 18.79 -19.80 7.44
C ASP A 240 18.77 -19.23 6.02
N LEU A 241 19.92 -18.89 5.43
CA LEU A 241 20.03 -18.47 4.03
C LEU A 241 19.68 -19.62 3.09
N VAL A 242 20.17 -20.83 3.38
CA VAL A 242 19.82 -22.03 2.62
C VAL A 242 18.32 -22.35 2.70
N ALA A 243 17.72 -22.24 3.89
CA ALA A 243 16.28 -22.41 4.08
C ALA A 243 15.48 -21.37 3.29
N PHE A 244 15.88 -20.11 3.34
CA PHE A 244 15.26 -19.01 2.59
C PHE A 244 15.33 -19.27 1.07
N ARG A 245 16.51 -19.65 0.55
CA ARG A 245 16.71 -19.98 -0.87
C ARG A 245 15.79 -21.12 -1.31
N ASN A 246 15.74 -22.20 -0.53
CA ASN A 246 14.91 -23.35 -0.84
C ASN A 246 13.40 -23.00 -0.83
N ALA A 247 12.96 -22.21 0.14
CA ALA A 247 11.58 -21.74 0.22
C ALA A 247 11.21 -20.79 -0.93
N GLY A 248 12.15 -19.96 -1.40
CA GLY A 248 11.97 -19.03 -2.51
C GLY A 248 11.87 -19.70 -3.88
N GLY A 249 12.55 -20.85 -4.05
CA GLY A 249 12.51 -21.68 -5.23
C GLY A 249 12.71 -20.92 -6.55
N ALA A 250 12.04 -21.40 -7.61
CA ALA A 250 12.19 -20.84 -8.96
C ALA A 250 11.82 -19.35 -9.08
N ALA A 251 10.92 -18.84 -8.24
CA ALA A 251 10.54 -17.42 -8.27
C ALA A 251 11.70 -16.53 -7.81
N LEU A 252 12.33 -16.88 -6.69
CA LEU A 252 13.51 -16.17 -6.18
C LEU A 252 14.71 -16.28 -7.11
N GLU A 253 14.97 -17.47 -7.67
CA GLU A 253 16.04 -17.68 -8.64
C GLU A 253 15.83 -16.88 -9.93
N GLY A 254 14.58 -16.80 -10.41
CA GLY A 254 14.22 -16.00 -11.58
C GLY A 254 14.44 -14.51 -11.36
N PHE A 255 13.97 -14.00 -10.20
CA PHE A 255 14.23 -12.62 -9.79
C PHE A 255 15.73 -12.32 -9.67
N ALA A 256 16.48 -13.19 -8.98
CA ALA A 256 17.91 -12.99 -8.76
C ALA A 256 18.71 -12.96 -10.07
N ARG A 257 18.38 -13.83 -11.04
CA ARG A 257 19.01 -13.80 -12.37
C ARG A 257 18.70 -12.50 -13.12
N PHE A 258 17.45 -12.04 -13.08
CA PHE A 258 17.08 -10.77 -13.70
C PHE A 258 17.83 -9.62 -13.04
N ALA A 259 17.81 -9.54 -11.71
CA ALA A 259 18.48 -8.48 -10.96
C ALA A 259 19.99 -8.45 -11.24
N ALA A 260 20.65 -9.59 -11.25
CA ALA A 260 22.08 -9.69 -11.56
C ALA A 260 22.43 -9.14 -12.95
N GLN A 261 21.57 -9.34 -13.94
CA GLN A 261 21.74 -8.77 -15.28
C GLN A 261 21.47 -7.25 -15.29
N ASP A 262 20.39 -6.82 -14.64
CA ASP A 262 19.97 -5.41 -14.60
C ASP A 262 20.97 -4.54 -13.83
N PHE A 263 21.56 -5.08 -12.76
CA PHE A 263 22.65 -4.43 -12.00
C PHE A 263 24.05 -4.58 -12.64
N GLY A 264 24.19 -5.48 -13.60
CA GLY A 264 25.45 -5.69 -14.34
C GLY A 264 26.55 -6.40 -13.54
N ASP A 265 26.22 -6.98 -12.37
CA ASP A 265 27.18 -7.74 -11.55
C ASP A 265 27.23 -9.24 -11.91
N ASN A 266 26.23 -9.75 -12.61
CA ASN A 266 26.11 -11.12 -13.07
C ASN A 266 26.24 -12.19 -11.96
N ASP A 267 25.94 -11.82 -10.70
CA ASP A 267 25.97 -12.74 -9.57
C ASP A 267 24.57 -12.92 -8.95
N PRO A 268 23.76 -13.89 -9.40
CA PRO A 268 22.44 -14.14 -8.82
C PRO A 268 22.47 -14.50 -7.34
N GLN A 269 23.57 -15.08 -6.82
CA GLN A 269 23.64 -15.47 -5.40
C GLN A 269 23.77 -14.25 -4.49
N LEU A 270 24.44 -13.19 -4.94
CA LEU A 270 24.43 -11.90 -4.27
C LEU A 270 23.00 -11.39 -4.10
N HIS A 271 22.16 -11.45 -5.15
CA HIS A 271 20.78 -10.99 -5.10
C HIS A 271 19.89 -11.90 -4.23
N VAL A 272 20.13 -13.23 -4.18
CA VAL A 272 19.49 -14.12 -3.21
C VAL A 272 19.85 -13.73 -1.78
N PHE A 273 21.13 -13.45 -1.50
CA PHE A 273 21.60 -13.00 -0.19
C PHE A 273 20.95 -11.68 0.22
N THR A 274 20.88 -10.69 -0.66
CA THR A 274 20.29 -9.39 -0.35
C THR A 274 18.78 -9.50 -0.09
N GLN A 275 18.06 -10.37 -0.80
CA GLN A 275 16.66 -10.66 -0.53
C GLN A 275 16.45 -11.36 0.82
N TRP A 276 17.33 -12.29 1.18
CA TRP A 276 17.33 -12.91 2.51
C TRP A 276 17.51 -11.87 3.61
N LEU A 277 18.51 -10.99 3.48
CA LEU A 277 18.80 -9.96 4.47
C LEU A 277 17.63 -8.97 4.63
N ALA A 278 17.05 -8.51 3.51
CA ALA A 278 15.87 -7.64 3.52
C ALA A 278 14.66 -8.34 4.17
N ALA A 279 14.39 -9.59 3.81
CA ALA A 279 13.29 -10.36 4.39
C ALA A 279 13.46 -10.52 5.92
N ARG A 280 14.68 -10.83 6.39
CA ARG A 280 14.96 -10.95 7.84
C ARG A 280 14.80 -9.61 8.55
N SER A 281 15.21 -8.51 7.95
CA SER A 281 15.06 -7.17 8.52
C SER A 281 13.59 -6.80 8.76
N TRP A 282 12.73 -7.09 7.80
CA TRP A 282 11.29 -6.78 7.92
C TRP A 282 10.54 -7.77 8.80
N SER A 283 10.91 -9.06 8.78
CA SER A 283 10.34 -10.06 9.70
C SER A 283 10.68 -9.73 11.17
N ASP A 284 11.91 -9.30 11.42
CA ASP A 284 12.35 -8.85 12.74
C ASP A 284 11.59 -7.60 13.22
N ALA A 285 11.37 -6.62 12.32
CA ALA A 285 10.59 -5.44 12.66
C ALA A 285 9.12 -5.77 13.00
N GLN A 286 8.47 -6.68 12.26
CA GLN A 286 7.11 -7.13 12.58
C GLN A 286 7.06 -7.90 13.90
N ARG A 287 8.04 -8.76 14.17
CA ARG A 287 8.14 -9.48 15.44
C ARG A 287 8.26 -8.51 16.62
N GLU A 288 9.15 -7.50 16.51
CA GLU A 288 9.30 -6.48 17.55
C GLU A 288 8.01 -5.67 17.77
N ALA A 289 7.25 -5.38 16.71
CA ALA A 289 5.95 -4.72 16.84
C ALA A 289 5.01 -5.52 17.75
N HIS A 290 4.88 -6.82 17.52
CA HIS A 290 4.04 -7.69 18.34
C HIS A 290 4.57 -7.88 19.77
N GLU A 291 5.88 -8.02 19.96
CA GLU A 291 6.52 -8.09 21.28
C GLU A 291 6.25 -6.83 22.10
N ARG A 292 6.08 -5.68 21.46
CA ARG A 292 5.71 -4.40 22.09
C ARG A 292 4.20 -4.20 22.26
N GLY A 293 3.39 -5.20 21.92
CA GLY A 293 1.95 -5.20 22.13
C GLY A 293 1.12 -4.56 21.04
N MET A 294 1.71 -4.16 19.89
CA MET A 294 0.96 -3.66 18.73
C MET A 294 0.11 -4.79 18.17
N LYS A 295 -1.20 -4.57 18.05
CA LYS A 295 -2.17 -5.61 17.62
C LYS A 295 -2.10 -5.92 16.14
N ILE A 296 -1.72 -4.94 15.32
CA ILE A 296 -1.61 -5.04 13.87
C ILE A 296 -0.12 -5.12 13.47
N GLY A 297 0.71 -4.25 14.03
CA GLY A 297 2.12 -4.14 13.63
C GLY A 297 2.27 -3.38 12.31
N LEU A 298 3.10 -3.88 11.39
CA LEU A 298 3.41 -3.21 10.14
C LEU A 298 2.26 -3.38 9.11
N ILE A 299 1.88 -2.28 8.47
CA ILE A 299 0.97 -2.25 7.31
C ILE A 299 1.81 -1.94 6.08
N ALA A 300 1.89 -2.88 5.13
CA ALA A 300 2.57 -2.69 3.86
C ALA A 300 1.79 -1.75 2.94
N ASP A 301 2.47 -1.09 2.03
CA ASP A 301 1.85 -0.37 0.91
C ASP A 301 2.14 -1.10 -0.40
N LEU A 302 1.09 -1.45 -1.13
CA LEU A 302 1.18 -2.13 -2.43
C LEU A 302 0.99 -1.12 -3.56
N ALA A 303 2.05 -0.87 -4.33
CA ALA A 303 1.98 -0.04 -5.53
C ALA A 303 1.00 -0.62 -6.55
N VAL A 304 0.24 0.23 -7.24
CA VAL A 304 -0.79 -0.17 -8.21
C VAL A 304 -0.22 -0.95 -9.38
N GLY A 305 1.00 -0.62 -9.83
CA GLY A 305 1.69 -1.22 -10.96
C GLY A 305 3.17 -1.44 -10.70
N PHE A 306 3.90 -1.79 -11.74
CA PHE A 306 5.32 -2.10 -11.74
C PHE A 306 6.02 -1.52 -12.98
N ASP A 307 7.34 -1.38 -12.95
CA ASP A 307 8.12 -0.99 -14.12
C ASP A 307 7.91 -2.00 -15.25
N PRO A 308 7.44 -1.58 -16.44
CA PRO A 308 7.22 -2.49 -17.57
C PRO A 308 8.49 -3.18 -18.06
N ASN A 309 9.68 -2.66 -17.70
CA ASN A 309 10.98 -3.25 -17.98
C ASN A 309 11.60 -3.95 -16.74
N GLY A 310 10.84 -4.09 -15.65
CA GLY A 310 11.29 -4.68 -14.39
C GLY A 310 11.17 -6.21 -14.35
N ALA A 311 11.64 -6.78 -13.24
CA ALA A 311 11.65 -8.23 -13.01
C ALA A 311 10.24 -8.83 -13.00
N GLU A 312 9.24 -8.12 -12.45
CA GLU A 312 7.85 -8.60 -12.43
C GLU A 312 7.28 -8.75 -13.84
N ALA A 313 7.53 -7.77 -14.71
CA ALA A 313 7.12 -7.81 -16.11
C ALA A 313 7.80 -8.96 -16.85
N ALA A 314 9.09 -9.14 -16.65
CA ALA A 314 9.86 -10.23 -17.27
C ALA A 314 9.37 -11.62 -16.83
N ALA A 315 9.13 -11.80 -15.52
CA ALA A 315 8.67 -13.07 -14.95
C ALA A 315 7.22 -13.41 -15.35
N ALA A 316 6.38 -12.42 -15.62
CA ALA A 316 4.97 -12.57 -15.97
C ALA A 316 4.70 -12.19 -17.44
N ALA A 317 5.65 -12.33 -18.34
CA ALA A 317 5.63 -11.84 -19.72
C ALA A 317 4.37 -12.22 -20.51
N ASP A 318 3.76 -13.38 -20.24
CA ASP A 318 2.51 -13.83 -20.85
C ASP A 318 1.25 -13.27 -20.19
N THR A 319 1.42 -12.56 -19.07
CA THR A 319 0.29 -12.02 -18.27
C THR A 319 0.24 -10.51 -18.28
N VAL A 320 1.33 -9.83 -18.62
CA VAL A 320 1.43 -8.36 -18.64
C VAL A 320 0.69 -7.75 -19.83
N LEU A 321 0.07 -6.60 -19.65
CA LEU A 321 -0.39 -5.74 -20.74
C LEU A 321 0.82 -5.18 -21.50
N ARG A 322 0.91 -5.46 -22.79
CA ARG A 322 1.99 -4.95 -23.65
C ARG A 322 1.52 -3.77 -24.48
N GLY A 323 2.38 -2.77 -24.67
CA GLY A 323 2.09 -1.57 -25.43
C GLY A 323 1.08 -0.64 -24.75
N LEU A 324 0.83 -0.84 -23.47
CA LEU A 324 -0.07 -0.04 -22.64
C LEU A 324 0.59 0.26 -21.29
N VAL A 325 0.42 1.49 -20.82
CA VAL A 325 0.84 1.93 -19.49
C VAL A 325 -0.34 2.46 -18.70
N LEU A 326 -0.21 2.47 -17.37
CA LEU A 326 -1.22 3.01 -16.49
C LEU A 326 -1.14 4.54 -16.40
N GLY A 327 -2.29 5.15 -16.13
CA GLY A 327 -2.43 6.57 -15.92
C GLY A 327 -3.76 6.91 -15.25
N ALA A 328 -4.15 8.18 -15.33
CA ALA A 328 -5.46 8.68 -14.93
C ALA A 328 -6.05 9.56 -16.04
N PRO A 329 -7.37 9.53 -16.24
CA PRO A 329 -8.03 10.42 -17.18
C PRO A 329 -7.94 11.88 -16.73
N PRO A 330 -8.17 12.84 -17.63
CA PRO A 330 -8.37 14.24 -17.26
C PRO A 330 -9.42 14.41 -16.16
N ASP A 331 -9.11 15.23 -15.17
CA ASP A 331 -10.01 15.57 -14.08
C ASP A 331 -9.94 17.08 -13.73
N ALA A 332 -10.65 17.50 -12.67
CA ALA A 332 -10.67 18.89 -12.22
C ALA A 332 -9.31 19.38 -11.67
N PHE A 333 -8.42 18.47 -11.27
CA PHE A 333 -7.10 18.79 -10.72
C PHE A 333 -6.00 18.70 -11.77
N ASN A 334 -6.19 17.85 -12.79
CA ASN A 334 -5.25 17.66 -13.89
C ASN A 334 -6.00 17.54 -15.22
N ALA A 335 -6.11 18.67 -15.92
CA ALA A 335 -6.87 18.78 -17.15
C ALA A 335 -6.30 17.92 -18.31
N ASP A 336 -5.02 17.58 -18.28
CA ASP A 336 -4.34 16.76 -19.29
C ASP A 336 -4.37 15.26 -18.96
N GLY A 337 -4.86 14.89 -17.77
CA GLY A 337 -4.73 13.54 -17.22
C GLY A 337 -3.31 13.23 -16.76
N GLN A 338 -3.06 11.99 -16.36
CA GLN A 338 -1.76 11.57 -15.83
C GLN A 338 -1.23 10.34 -16.57
N HIS A 339 0.06 10.31 -16.78
CA HIS A 339 0.80 9.19 -17.33
C HIS A 339 1.77 8.68 -16.25
N TRP A 340 1.54 7.48 -15.70
CA TRP A 340 2.33 6.97 -14.59
C TRP A 340 3.55 6.15 -15.02
N GLY A 341 3.60 5.71 -16.29
CA GLY A 341 4.73 4.97 -16.84
C GLY A 341 4.91 3.55 -16.27
N ILE A 342 3.88 3.00 -15.63
CA ILE A 342 3.91 1.69 -14.99
C ILE A 342 2.98 0.70 -15.72
N GLY A 343 3.33 -0.59 -15.64
CA GLY A 343 2.61 -1.69 -16.25
C GLY A 343 1.61 -2.35 -15.31
N ALA A 344 0.73 -3.17 -15.88
CA ALA A 344 -0.24 -3.97 -15.15
C ALA A 344 -0.43 -5.36 -15.79
N TYR A 345 -1.10 -6.26 -15.06
CA TYR A 345 -1.50 -7.55 -15.59
C TYR A 345 -2.72 -7.44 -16.52
N SER A 346 -2.74 -8.24 -17.57
CA SER A 346 -3.92 -8.40 -18.43
C SER A 346 -5.05 -9.13 -17.67
N PRO A 347 -6.27 -8.57 -17.60
CA PRO A 347 -7.39 -9.23 -16.93
C PRO A 347 -7.75 -10.57 -17.55
N THR A 348 -7.60 -10.73 -18.87
CA THR A 348 -7.82 -12.00 -19.58
C THR A 348 -6.75 -13.03 -19.24
N ALA A 349 -5.49 -12.61 -19.18
CA ALA A 349 -4.38 -13.51 -18.85
C ALA A 349 -4.40 -13.90 -17.37
N LEU A 350 -4.79 -13.01 -16.46
CA LEU A 350 -5.05 -13.34 -15.05
C LEU A 350 -6.08 -14.48 -14.93
N ARG A 351 -7.22 -14.37 -15.62
CA ARG A 351 -8.22 -15.44 -15.60
C ARG A 351 -7.66 -16.76 -16.17
N ARG A 352 -6.91 -16.71 -17.25
CA ARG A 352 -6.31 -17.92 -17.87
C ARG A 352 -5.31 -18.62 -16.95
N SER A 353 -4.49 -17.85 -16.23
CA SER A 353 -3.51 -18.37 -15.27
C SER A 353 -4.11 -18.79 -13.93
N GLY A 354 -5.45 -18.73 -13.75
CA GLY A 354 -6.09 -18.96 -12.47
C GLY A 354 -5.62 -17.96 -11.40
N TYR A 355 -5.34 -16.72 -11.82
CA TYR A 355 -4.87 -15.60 -10.98
C TYR A 355 -3.53 -15.85 -10.28
N ALA A 356 -2.71 -16.79 -10.75
CA ALA A 356 -1.46 -17.17 -10.09
C ALA A 356 -0.53 -15.97 -9.80
N PRO A 357 -0.29 -15.00 -10.71
CA PRO A 357 0.54 -13.83 -10.42
C PRO A 357 -0.04 -12.95 -9.31
N TYR A 358 -1.34 -12.73 -9.29
CA TYR A 358 -2.00 -11.93 -8.26
C TYR A 358 -1.97 -12.59 -6.89
N ILE A 359 -2.19 -13.91 -6.81
CA ILE A 359 -2.06 -14.68 -5.58
C ILE A 359 -0.63 -14.63 -5.04
N ALA A 360 0.36 -14.81 -5.92
CA ALA A 360 1.78 -14.72 -5.56
C ALA A 360 2.15 -13.34 -5.03
N LEU A 361 1.61 -12.27 -5.64
CA LEU A 361 1.77 -10.90 -5.20
C LEU A 361 1.20 -10.69 -3.79
N LEU A 362 -0.06 -11.07 -3.56
CA LEU A 362 -0.70 -10.93 -2.24
C LEU A 362 0.09 -11.67 -1.15
N ARG A 363 0.50 -12.91 -1.41
CA ARG A 363 1.29 -13.72 -0.46
C ARG A 363 2.65 -13.12 -0.14
N ALA A 364 3.30 -12.51 -1.13
CA ALA A 364 4.59 -11.86 -0.93
C ALA A 364 4.46 -10.59 -0.07
N VAL A 365 3.48 -9.73 -0.38
CA VAL A 365 3.29 -8.45 0.31
C VAL A 365 2.72 -8.62 1.72
N LEU A 366 1.85 -9.62 1.92
CA LEU A 366 1.25 -9.92 3.23
C LEU A 366 2.16 -10.72 4.17
N ARG A 367 3.27 -11.25 3.66
CA ARG A 367 4.23 -11.99 4.50
C ARG A 367 4.82 -11.08 5.56
N ASP A 368 4.71 -11.51 6.83
CA ASP A 368 5.20 -10.76 7.99
C ASP A 368 4.65 -9.33 8.07
N ARG A 369 3.34 -9.19 7.80
CA ARG A 369 2.60 -7.93 7.88
C ARG A 369 1.25 -8.16 8.55
N GLY A 370 0.81 -7.19 9.37
CA GLY A 370 -0.53 -7.20 9.95
C GLY A 370 -1.57 -6.46 9.11
N GLY A 371 -1.15 -5.83 8.01
CA GLY A 371 -2.05 -5.15 7.10
C GLY A 371 -1.41 -4.81 5.75
N ILE A 372 -2.27 -4.42 4.82
CA ILE A 372 -1.91 -3.92 3.50
C ILE A 372 -2.75 -2.69 3.15
N ARG A 373 -2.11 -1.63 2.66
CA ARG A 373 -2.75 -0.57 1.88
C ARG A 373 -2.57 -0.91 0.41
N ILE A 374 -3.65 -0.91 -0.34
CA ILE A 374 -3.62 -1.12 -1.80
C ILE A 374 -3.79 0.25 -2.44
N ASP A 375 -2.73 0.69 -3.12
CA ASP A 375 -2.73 1.92 -3.90
C ASP A 375 -3.73 1.82 -5.04
N HIS A 376 -4.56 2.87 -5.22
CA HIS A 376 -5.60 2.93 -6.24
C HIS A 376 -6.47 1.66 -6.28
N ILE A 377 -7.21 1.37 -5.18
CA ILE A 377 -8.04 0.14 -5.04
C ILE A 377 -9.04 -0.04 -6.19
N LEU A 378 -9.46 1.06 -6.84
CA LEU A 378 -10.33 1.02 -8.02
C LEU A 378 -9.71 0.23 -9.18
N GLY A 379 -8.40 0.01 -9.17
CA GLY A 379 -7.67 -0.85 -10.09
C GLY A 379 -8.15 -2.30 -10.08
N LEU A 380 -8.78 -2.78 -8.99
CA LEU A 380 -9.41 -4.11 -8.96
C LEU A 380 -10.68 -4.18 -9.81
N MET A 381 -11.30 -3.03 -10.09
CA MET A 381 -12.49 -2.92 -10.96
C MET A 381 -12.14 -2.47 -12.37
N ARG A 382 -11.30 -1.44 -12.49
CA ARG A 382 -10.89 -0.87 -13.76
C ARG A 382 -9.61 -0.06 -13.63
N LEU A 383 -8.76 -0.08 -14.65
CA LEU A 383 -7.59 0.78 -14.76
C LEU A 383 -7.71 1.65 -16.01
N TRP A 384 -7.28 2.90 -15.90
CA TRP A 384 -7.07 3.76 -17.05
C TRP A 384 -5.77 3.35 -17.73
N VAL A 385 -5.83 2.93 -18.99
CA VAL A 385 -4.67 2.48 -19.76
C VAL A 385 -4.48 3.40 -20.97
N VAL A 386 -3.23 3.74 -21.22
CA VAL A 386 -2.82 4.65 -22.31
C VAL A 386 -1.88 3.87 -23.22
N PRO A 387 -2.06 3.91 -24.56
CA PRO A 387 -1.10 3.31 -25.49
C PRO A 387 0.28 3.94 -25.36
N ASP A 388 1.33 3.16 -25.54
CA ASP A 388 2.71 3.67 -25.51
C ASP A 388 2.89 4.80 -26.53
N GLY A 389 3.38 5.94 -26.08
CA GLY A 389 3.61 7.13 -26.90
C GLY A 389 2.36 7.98 -27.18
N ALA A 390 1.18 7.57 -26.70
CA ALA A 390 -0.03 8.39 -26.79
C ALA A 390 -0.13 9.40 -25.63
N SER A 391 -0.97 10.41 -25.79
CA SER A 391 -1.27 11.38 -24.73
C SER A 391 -2.18 10.75 -23.67
N SER A 392 -2.10 11.23 -22.43
CA SER A 392 -2.87 10.69 -21.29
C SER A 392 -4.39 10.72 -21.52
N ASN A 393 -4.89 11.68 -22.30
CA ASN A 393 -6.31 11.81 -22.64
C ASN A 393 -6.80 10.82 -23.73
N GLU A 394 -5.89 10.12 -24.41
CA GLU A 394 -6.20 9.11 -25.43
C GLU A 394 -6.34 7.69 -24.85
N GLY A 395 -6.34 7.58 -23.52
CA GLY A 395 -6.53 6.31 -22.84
C GLY A 395 -7.98 5.83 -22.80
N ALA A 396 -8.16 4.65 -22.22
CA ALA A 396 -9.48 4.06 -21.99
C ALA A 396 -9.48 3.25 -20.67
N TYR A 397 -10.67 3.07 -20.07
CA TYR A 397 -10.82 2.17 -18.94
C TYR A 397 -10.86 0.71 -19.39
N LEU A 398 -9.95 -0.08 -18.86
CA LEU A 398 -9.92 -1.53 -18.97
C LEU A 398 -10.55 -2.17 -17.73
N ALA A 399 -11.61 -2.95 -17.92
CA ALA A 399 -12.33 -3.61 -16.81
C ALA A 399 -11.58 -4.84 -16.28
N TYR A 400 -11.58 -4.99 -14.97
CA TYR A 400 -10.97 -6.12 -14.24
C TYR A 400 -12.04 -7.00 -13.56
N PRO A 401 -11.72 -8.25 -13.22
CA PRO A 401 -12.64 -9.20 -12.59
C PRO A 401 -12.76 -8.94 -11.07
N LEU A 402 -13.38 -7.83 -10.69
CA LEU A 402 -13.45 -7.33 -9.31
C LEU A 402 -13.81 -8.41 -8.30
N HIS A 403 -14.91 -9.15 -8.52
CA HIS A 403 -15.37 -10.16 -7.55
C HIS A 403 -14.36 -11.28 -7.32
N ASP A 404 -13.68 -11.75 -8.39
CA ASP A 404 -12.63 -12.77 -8.27
C ASP A 404 -11.44 -12.24 -7.48
N LEU A 405 -11.01 -11.00 -7.79
CA LEU A 405 -9.87 -10.36 -7.11
C LEU A 405 -10.19 -10.08 -5.64
N LEU A 406 -11.41 -9.63 -5.32
CA LEU A 406 -11.85 -9.43 -3.93
C LEU A 406 -11.98 -10.76 -3.17
N ASN A 407 -12.42 -11.83 -3.81
CA ASN A 407 -12.47 -13.17 -3.19
C ASN A 407 -11.06 -13.65 -2.82
N LEU A 408 -10.10 -13.51 -3.73
CA LEU A 408 -8.70 -13.87 -3.48
C LEU A 408 -8.06 -12.98 -2.41
N LEU A 409 -8.34 -11.69 -2.43
CA LEU A 409 -7.87 -10.74 -1.42
C LEU A 409 -8.40 -11.10 -0.03
N ALA A 410 -9.71 -11.40 0.09
CA ALA A 410 -10.30 -11.82 1.36
C ALA A 410 -9.69 -13.13 1.86
N LEU A 411 -9.47 -14.10 0.97
CA LEU A 411 -8.86 -15.38 1.34
C LEU A 411 -7.42 -15.20 1.85
N GLU A 412 -6.58 -14.45 1.12
CA GLU A 412 -5.19 -14.24 1.55
C GLU A 412 -5.10 -13.31 2.79
N SER A 413 -6.01 -12.34 2.95
CA SER A 413 -6.14 -11.52 4.16
C SER A 413 -6.35 -12.39 5.41
N TRP A 414 -7.26 -13.36 5.38
CA TRP A 414 -7.49 -14.29 6.48
C TRP A 414 -6.33 -15.26 6.71
N ARG A 415 -5.70 -15.77 5.64
CA ARG A 415 -4.54 -16.67 5.75
C ARG A 415 -3.34 -16.00 6.45
N HIS A 416 -3.18 -14.68 6.23
CA HIS A 416 -2.10 -13.89 6.82
C HIS A 416 -2.53 -13.10 8.06
N ARG A 417 -3.84 -13.12 8.41
CA ARG A 417 -4.43 -12.32 9.51
C ARG A 417 -4.10 -10.84 9.36
N ALA A 418 -4.22 -10.32 8.14
CA ALA A 418 -3.85 -8.97 7.78
C ALA A 418 -5.08 -8.15 7.36
N ILE A 419 -5.22 -6.95 7.91
CA ILE A 419 -6.28 -5.99 7.54
C ILE A 419 -6.04 -5.44 6.14
N VAL A 420 -7.09 -4.97 5.48
CA VAL A 420 -7.00 -4.42 4.13
C VAL A 420 -7.55 -2.99 4.10
N ILE A 421 -6.72 -2.08 3.62
CA ILE A 421 -7.04 -0.68 3.36
C ILE A 421 -6.95 -0.46 1.85
N GLY A 422 -8.00 0.07 1.24
CA GLY A 422 -8.01 0.43 -0.17
C GLY A 422 -8.00 1.95 -0.33
N GLU A 423 -7.04 2.49 -1.03
CA GLU A 423 -7.04 3.92 -1.36
C GLU A 423 -8.16 4.18 -2.40
N ASP A 424 -9.21 4.86 -1.94
CA ASP A 424 -10.45 5.16 -2.68
C ASP A 424 -10.64 6.68 -2.87
N LEU A 425 -9.54 7.41 -3.00
CA LEU A 425 -9.56 8.85 -3.25
C LEU A 425 -9.83 9.16 -4.73
N GLY A 426 -10.25 10.40 -5.03
CA GLY A 426 -10.55 10.85 -6.39
C GLY A 426 -11.96 10.51 -6.87
N VAL A 427 -12.12 10.23 -8.17
CA VAL A 427 -13.43 10.00 -8.82
C VAL A 427 -13.85 8.54 -8.65
N VAL A 428 -14.65 8.29 -7.63
CA VAL A 428 -15.13 6.95 -7.25
C VAL A 428 -16.48 6.66 -7.93
N PRO A 429 -16.62 5.56 -8.69
CA PRO A 429 -17.90 5.17 -9.27
C PRO A 429 -18.95 4.87 -8.20
N PRO A 430 -20.24 5.18 -8.46
CA PRO A 430 -21.32 4.84 -7.54
C PRO A 430 -21.38 3.32 -7.24
N GLY A 431 -21.62 2.97 -5.96
CA GLY A 431 -21.79 1.59 -5.50
C GLY A 431 -20.50 0.83 -5.20
N ILE A 432 -19.33 1.32 -5.60
CA ILE A 432 -18.07 0.59 -5.37
C ILE A 432 -17.63 0.65 -3.90
N ARG A 433 -17.84 1.76 -3.22
CA ARG A 433 -17.51 1.88 -1.79
C ARG A 433 -18.31 0.92 -0.94
N GLU A 434 -19.59 0.79 -1.23
CA GLU A 434 -20.50 -0.17 -0.58
C GLU A 434 -20.04 -1.61 -0.82
N GLU A 435 -19.61 -1.93 -2.04
CA GLU A 435 -19.10 -3.27 -2.35
C GLU A 435 -17.77 -3.55 -1.63
N LEU A 436 -16.84 -2.61 -1.60
CA LEU A 436 -15.57 -2.73 -0.87
C LEU A 436 -15.82 -2.89 0.64
N SER A 437 -16.72 -2.08 1.21
CA SER A 437 -17.14 -2.15 2.61
C SER A 437 -17.72 -3.51 2.97
N GLN A 438 -18.68 -4.03 2.17
CA GLN A 438 -19.24 -5.37 2.36
C GLN A 438 -18.20 -6.47 2.32
N ARG A 439 -17.10 -6.26 1.59
CA ARG A 439 -15.95 -7.17 1.50
C ARG A 439 -14.89 -6.92 2.57
N GLY A 440 -15.13 -5.99 3.51
CA GLY A 440 -14.21 -5.68 4.60
C GLY A 440 -12.93 -4.98 4.15
N VAL A 441 -12.96 -4.29 3.02
CA VAL A 441 -11.89 -3.40 2.55
C VAL A 441 -12.22 -2.00 3.04
N MET A 442 -11.38 -1.45 3.91
CA MET A 442 -11.56 -0.10 4.46
C MET A 442 -11.13 0.95 3.44
N GLY A 443 -11.96 2.00 3.28
CA GLY A 443 -11.56 3.19 2.52
C GLY A 443 -10.62 4.11 3.33
N ILE A 444 -10.36 5.31 2.80
CA ILE A 444 -9.54 6.32 3.47
C ILE A 444 -10.32 7.63 3.57
N ASP A 445 -10.55 8.12 4.79
CA ASP A 445 -11.05 9.46 5.07
C ASP A 445 -9.89 10.37 5.44
N VAL A 446 -9.65 11.37 4.60
CA VAL A 446 -8.62 12.39 4.81
C VAL A 446 -9.29 13.66 5.37
N LEU A 447 -8.77 14.19 6.47
CA LEU A 447 -9.29 15.39 7.12
C LEU A 447 -9.61 16.52 6.14
N MET A 448 -8.69 16.81 5.22
CA MET A 448 -8.83 17.92 4.26
C MET A 448 -10.03 17.77 3.31
N PHE A 449 -10.51 16.54 3.09
CA PHE A 449 -11.62 16.24 2.17
C PHE A 449 -12.94 15.93 2.87
N THR A 450 -12.93 15.79 4.20
CA THR A 450 -14.12 15.42 4.98
C THR A 450 -14.94 16.66 5.29
N ARG A 451 -15.72 17.12 4.30
CA ARG A 451 -16.49 18.38 4.31
C ARG A 451 -17.91 18.17 3.82
N ASN A 452 -18.81 19.02 4.31
CA ASN A 452 -20.15 19.18 3.78
C ASN A 452 -20.15 20.02 2.49
N ASP A 453 -21.31 20.08 1.82
CA ASP A 453 -21.50 20.86 0.58
C ASP A 453 -21.27 22.37 0.79
N ASP A 454 -21.46 22.91 2.00
CA ASP A 454 -21.18 24.29 2.38
C ASP A 454 -19.70 24.56 2.70
N GLY A 455 -18.87 23.50 2.66
CA GLY A 455 -17.45 23.52 2.94
C GLY A 455 -17.08 23.46 4.43
N ALA A 456 -18.04 23.27 5.34
CA ALA A 456 -17.77 23.03 6.75
C ALA A 456 -17.16 21.65 6.97
N PHE A 457 -16.23 21.51 7.93
CA PHE A 457 -15.67 20.21 8.28
C PHE A 457 -16.70 19.36 9.01
N VAL A 458 -16.85 18.11 8.56
CA VAL A 458 -17.75 17.14 9.17
C VAL A 458 -17.21 16.71 10.52
N SER A 459 -18.10 16.63 11.52
CA SER A 459 -17.73 16.07 12.83
C SER A 459 -17.14 14.66 12.66
N PRO A 460 -16.02 14.33 13.32
CA PRO A 460 -15.40 13.01 13.24
C PRO A 460 -16.33 11.85 13.64
N ALA A 461 -17.34 12.12 14.45
CA ALA A 461 -18.39 11.16 14.80
C ALA A 461 -19.28 10.74 13.61
N LEU A 462 -19.23 11.48 12.50
CA LEU A 462 -20.00 11.22 11.27
C LEU A 462 -19.11 10.75 10.10
N TRP A 463 -17.84 10.51 10.34
CA TRP A 463 -16.96 9.93 9.30
C TRP A 463 -17.35 8.50 9.00
N ARG A 464 -16.82 7.93 7.92
CA ARG A 464 -17.17 6.57 7.52
C ARG A 464 -16.65 5.54 8.54
N PRO A 465 -17.52 4.66 9.09
CA PRO A 465 -17.10 3.61 10.02
C PRO A 465 -16.32 2.47 9.33
N ASP A 466 -16.35 2.42 8.00
CA ASP A 466 -15.67 1.46 7.13
C ASP A 466 -14.44 2.05 6.41
N ALA A 467 -13.90 3.16 6.94
CA ALA A 467 -12.68 3.79 6.44
C ALA A 467 -11.67 3.99 7.59
N ILE A 468 -10.39 4.11 7.25
CA ILE A 468 -9.41 4.66 8.16
C ILE A 468 -9.50 6.18 8.17
N ALA A 469 -9.13 6.82 9.28
CA ALA A 469 -9.01 8.26 9.39
C ALA A 469 -7.54 8.69 9.33
N THR A 470 -7.24 9.75 8.59
CA THR A 470 -5.89 10.34 8.56
C THR A 470 -5.96 11.86 8.31
N THR A 471 -4.94 12.59 8.70
CA THR A 471 -4.86 14.03 8.40
C THR A 471 -4.46 14.30 6.97
N THR A 472 -3.56 13.50 6.41
CA THR A 472 -3.02 13.63 5.04
C THR A 472 -2.54 12.28 4.51
N THR A 473 -2.08 12.28 3.25
CA THR A 473 -1.32 11.18 2.61
C THR A 473 -0.01 11.73 2.06
N HIS A 474 0.87 10.86 1.55
CA HIS A 474 2.14 11.27 0.96
C HIS A 474 2.00 12.16 -0.31
N ASP A 475 0.85 12.13 -0.99
CA ASP A 475 0.55 12.91 -2.19
C ASP A 475 -0.14 14.26 -1.91
N LEU A 476 -0.44 14.51 -0.65
CA LEU A 476 -1.11 15.71 -0.20
C LEU A 476 -0.15 16.57 0.65
N PRO A 477 -0.41 17.88 0.78
CA PRO A 477 0.36 18.68 1.70
C PRO A 477 0.23 18.16 3.14
N THR A 478 1.30 18.25 3.92
CA THR A 478 1.22 18.05 5.36
C THR A 478 0.24 19.06 5.96
N LEU A 479 -0.29 18.78 7.12
CA LEU A 479 -1.26 19.69 7.76
C LEU A 479 -0.65 21.07 8.04
N THR A 480 0.64 21.13 8.41
CA THR A 480 1.39 22.39 8.55
C THR A 480 1.54 23.10 7.20
N GLY A 481 1.98 22.39 6.18
CA GLY A 481 2.14 22.95 4.83
C GLY A 481 0.81 23.38 4.22
N TRP A 482 -0.26 22.64 4.44
CA TRP A 482 -1.62 22.99 4.01
C TRP A 482 -2.09 24.28 4.67
N ARG A 483 -1.92 24.43 5.99
CA ARG A 483 -2.26 25.67 6.72
C ARG A 483 -1.47 26.87 6.22
N ALA A 484 -0.21 26.67 5.85
CA ALA A 484 0.67 27.72 5.34
C ALA A 484 0.53 27.98 3.82
N GLY A 485 -0.22 27.16 3.07
CA GLY A 485 -0.34 27.27 1.62
C GLY A 485 0.93 26.84 0.87
N ARG A 486 1.74 25.96 1.45
CA ARG A 486 3.04 25.52 0.90
C ARG A 486 2.91 24.79 -0.45
N ASP A 487 1.87 24.00 -0.62
CA ASP A 487 1.52 23.33 -1.88
C ASP A 487 1.16 24.34 -2.98
N ILE A 488 0.45 25.43 -2.65
CA ILE A 488 0.10 26.51 -3.58
C ILE A 488 1.38 27.25 -4.01
N GLU A 489 2.29 27.51 -3.05
CA GLU A 489 3.57 28.14 -3.35
C GLU A 489 4.42 27.28 -4.31
N TRP A 490 4.52 25.97 -4.07
CA TRP A 490 5.20 25.04 -4.97
C TRP A 490 4.59 25.05 -6.37
N ARG A 491 3.28 24.89 -6.49
CA ARG A 491 2.58 24.89 -7.78
C ARG A 491 2.80 26.20 -8.54
N ARG A 492 2.78 27.34 -7.85
CA ARG A 492 3.10 28.66 -8.44
C ARG A 492 4.57 28.75 -8.89
N LYS A 493 5.52 28.32 -8.04
CA LYS A 493 6.96 28.33 -8.34
C LYS A 493 7.28 27.46 -9.56
N LEU A 494 6.66 26.32 -9.68
CA LEU A 494 6.81 25.39 -10.79
C LEU A 494 5.96 25.75 -12.03
N LYS A 495 5.24 26.88 -11.98
CA LYS A 495 4.37 27.37 -13.05
C LYS A 495 3.25 26.39 -13.44
N LEU A 496 2.81 25.54 -12.51
CA LEU A 496 1.68 24.63 -12.67
C LEU A 496 0.35 25.36 -12.53
N ILE A 497 0.35 26.57 -11.92
CA ILE A 497 -0.80 27.47 -11.81
C ILE A 497 -0.36 28.90 -12.09
N GLN A 498 -1.31 29.72 -12.57
CA GLN A 498 -1.08 31.14 -12.83
C GLN A 498 -1.02 31.93 -11.51
N PRO A 499 -0.30 33.08 -11.47
CA PRO A 499 -0.22 33.90 -10.24
C PRO A 499 -1.57 34.35 -9.68
N ALA A 500 -2.54 34.70 -10.54
CA ALA A 500 -3.89 35.07 -10.12
C ALA A 500 -4.60 33.88 -9.41
N GLN A 501 -4.54 32.68 -10.01
CA GLN A 501 -5.09 31.46 -9.42
C GLN A 501 -4.42 31.15 -8.08
N ALA A 502 -3.10 31.31 -7.96
CA ALA A 502 -2.40 31.10 -6.70
C ALA A 502 -2.91 32.04 -5.59
N SER A 503 -3.26 33.29 -5.93
CA SER A 503 -3.85 34.25 -4.98
C SER A 503 -5.25 33.83 -4.53
N ASP A 504 -6.08 33.37 -5.48
CA ASP A 504 -7.44 32.92 -5.19
C ASP A 504 -7.42 31.63 -4.36
N ASP A 505 -6.54 30.67 -4.71
CA ASP A 505 -6.33 29.42 -3.97
C ASP A 505 -5.86 29.72 -2.53
N ALA A 506 -4.96 30.69 -2.33
CA ALA A 506 -4.50 31.09 -1.00
C ALA A 506 -5.62 31.75 -0.17
N ALA A 507 -6.46 32.58 -0.80
CA ALA A 507 -7.61 33.18 -0.13
C ALA A 507 -8.66 32.14 0.27
N ALA A 508 -8.91 31.14 -0.59
CA ALA A 508 -9.77 30.00 -0.30
C ALA A 508 -9.20 29.16 0.87
N ARG A 509 -7.88 28.89 0.85
CA ARG A 509 -7.18 28.15 1.90
C ARG A 509 -7.32 28.81 3.26
N ASN A 510 -7.17 30.13 3.35
CA ASN A 510 -7.35 30.88 4.61
C ASN A 510 -8.76 30.70 5.19
N LYS A 511 -9.79 30.68 4.34
CA LYS A 511 -11.17 30.39 4.78
C LYS A 511 -11.31 28.96 5.28
N ASP A 512 -10.68 28.02 4.60
CA ASP A 512 -10.72 26.61 4.99
C ASP A 512 -9.99 26.35 6.31
N VAL A 513 -8.85 27.01 6.54
CA VAL A 513 -8.14 26.96 7.82
C VAL A 513 -9.03 27.48 8.95
N ALA A 514 -9.69 28.63 8.74
CA ALA A 514 -10.60 29.18 9.74
C ALA A 514 -11.81 28.26 10.03
N ARG A 515 -12.34 27.58 8.99
CA ARG A 515 -13.42 26.59 9.15
C ARG A 515 -12.97 25.36 9.94
N LEU A 516 -11.73 24.89 9.69
CA LEU A 516 -11.17 23.79 10.48
C LEU A 516 -11.00 24.18 11.95
N ASP A 517 -10.43 25.37 12.20
CA ASP A 517 -10.23 25.85 13.57
C ASP A 517 -11.58 26.00 14.32
N ALA A 518 -12.62 26.50 13.66
CA ALA A 518 -13.97 26.56 14.21
C ALA A 518 -14.56 25.16 14.51
N ALA A 519 -14.37 24.18 13.62
CA ALA A 519 -14.83 22.82 13.84
C ALA A 519 -14.11 22.14 15.03
N VAL A 520 -12.80 22.36 15.15
CA VAL A 520 -11.98 21.88 16.28
C VAL A 520 -12.40 22.53 17.59
N GLU A 521 -12.72 23.84 17.59
CA GLU A 521 -13.22 24.56 18.75
C GLU A 521 -14.61 24.07 19.17
N LEU A 522 -15.53 23.88 18.22
CA LEU A 522 -16.86 23.33 18.46
C LEU A 522 -16.80 21.93 19.08
N ALA A 523 -15.83 21.12 18.68
CA ALA A 523 -15.56 19.80 19.26
C ALA A 523 -14.90 19.85 20.66
N GLY A 524 -14.58 21.03 21.19
CA GLY A 524 -13.88 21.19 22.47
C GLY A 524 -12.43 20.70 22.48
N LEU A 525 -11.82 20.62 21.30
CA LEU A 525 -10.47 20.06 21.11
C LEU A 525 -9.42 21.13 20.78
N SER A 526 -9.82 22.42 20.80
CA SER A 526 -8.92 23.52 20.49
C SER A 526 -7.77 23.60 21.48
N SER A 527 -6.61 23.98 20.95
CA SER A 527 -5.43 24.32 21.75
C SER A 527 -4.97 25.72 21.35
N ALA A 528 -5.17 26.69 22.23
CA ALA A 528 -4.77 28.07 21.97
C ALA A 528 -3.27 28.24 21.68
N ARG A 529 -2.44 27.28 22.13
CA ARG A 529 -0.98 27.29 21.94
C ARG A 529 -0.52 26.49 20.71
N ASP A 530 -1.35 25.56 20.23
CA ASP A 530 -1.00 24.64 19.14
C ASP A 530 -2.26 24.22 18.37
N PRO A 531 -2.68 25.00 17.37
CA PRO A 531 -3.84 24.66 16.54
C PRO A 531 -3.67 23.35 15.77
N LEU A 532 -2.42 22.98 15.45
CA LEU A 532 -2.11 21.73 14.76
C LEU A 532 -2.47 20.52 15.66
N LEU A 533 -2.11 20.56 16.94
CA LEU A 533 -2.46 19.52 17.90
C LEU A 533 -3.99 19.37 18.05
N GLY A 534 -4.73 20.48 17.98
CA GLY A 534 -6.20 20.45 17.95
C GLY A 534 -6.74 19.66 16.76
N ALA A 535 -6.21 19.88 15.56
CA ALA A 535 -6.60 19.16 14.35
C ALA A 535 -6.20 17.67 14.39
N LEU A 536 -5.02 17.32 14.96
CA LEU A 536 -4.62 15.93 15.17
C LEU A 536 -5.61 15.21 16.10
N ARG A 537 -5.97 15.83 17.22
CA ARG A 537 -6.96 15.30 18.16
C ARG A 537 -8.33 15.16 17.52
N PHE A 538 -8.75 16.13 16.72
CA PHE A 538 -10.01 16.09 15.98
C PHE A 538 -10.07 14.84 15.08
N THR A 539 -9.05 14.58 14.27
CA THR A 539 -8.97 13.37 13.45
C THR A 539 -8.98 12.10 14.30
N ALA A 540 -8.28 12.08 15.43
CA ALA A 540 -8.23 10.93 16.35
C ALA A 540 -9.60 10.56 16.93
N THR A 541 -10.54 11.51 17.10
CA THR A 541 -11.89 11.25 17.62
C THR A 541 -12.84 10.61 16.61
N SER A 542 -12.43 10.38 15.35
CA SER A 542 -13.27 9.77 14.33
C SER A 542 -13.81 8.40 14.75
N VAL A 543 -14.98 8.02 14.23
CA VAL A 543 -15.60 6.69 14.43
C VAL A 543 -14.86 5.57 13.71
N SER A 544 -13.94 5.88 12.82
CA SER A 544 -13.12 4.93 12.06
C SER A 544 -12.48 3.87 12.96
N PRO A 545 -12.42 2.59 12.58
CA PRO A 545 -11.84 1.53 13.40
C PRO A 545 -10.33 1.68 13.60
N LEU A 546 -9.65 2.38 12.67
CA LEU A 546 -8.23 2.71 12.72
C LEU A 546 -8.03 4.17 12.33
N ALA A 547 -7.23 4.91 13.10
CA ALA A 547 -6.76 6.24 12.76
C ALA A 547 -5.23 6.23 12.60
N LEU A 548 -4.72 6.83 11.53
CA LEU A 548 -3.28 6.91 11.24
C LEU A 548 -2.80 8.37 11.36
N LEU A 549 -1.72 8.55 12.12
CA LEU A 549 -1.02 9.82 12.29
C LEU A 549 0.23 9.83 11.40
N PRO A 550 0.28 10.62 10.32
CA PRO A 550 1.50 10.80 9.54
C PRO A 550 2.63 11.37 10.39
N VAL A 551 3.84 10.85 10.20
CA VAL A 551 5.03 11.28 10.94
C VAL A 551 5.32 12.75 10.67
N GLU A 552 5.12 13.22 9.44
CA GLU A 552 5.30 14.60 9.04
C GLU A 552 4.39 15.55 9.84
N ASP A 553 3.14 15.16 10.07
CA ASP A 553 2.19 15.96 10.87
C ASP A 553 2.50 15.88 12.37
N ALA A 554 2.92 14.72 12.86
CA ALA A 554 3.37 14.59 14.24
C ALA A 554 4.55 15.51 14.57
N LEU A 555 5.45 15.70 13.62
CA LEU A 555 6.62 16.56 13.73
C LEU A 555 6.35 18.01 13.30
N ALA A 556 5.16 18.33 12.81
CA ALA A 556 4.79 19.64 12.25
C ALA A 556 5.67 20.08 11.06
N LEU A 557 6.09 19.14 10.21
CA LEU A 557 6.83 19.46 9.00
C LEU A 557 5.91 20.15 7.98
N ASP A 558 6.45 21.08 7.22
CA ASP A 558 5.70 21.88 6.24
C ASP A 558 5.81 21.36 4.79
N GLU A 559 6.76 20.47 4.54
CA GLU A 559 7.05 19.94 3.21
C GLU A 559 6.46 18.54 3.01
N GLN A 560 5.67 18.38 1.94
CA GLN A 560 5.09 17.09 1.59
C GLN A 560 6.11 16.13 0.96
N PRO A 561 5.94 14.81 1.13
CA PRO A 561 6.83 13.80 0.57
C PRO A 561 6.85 13.78 -0.96
N ASN A 562 5.69 13.95 -1.58
CA ASN A 562 5.51 13.93 -3.04
C ASN A 562 4.58 15.07 -3.47
N LEU A 563 4.91 15.69 -4.61
CA LEU A 563 4.03 16.63 -5.31
C LEU A 563 3.61 15.97 -6.63
N PRO A 564 2.37 15.46 -6.72
CA PRO A 564 1.88 14.78 -7.91
C PRO A 564 2.03 15.61 -9.19
N GLY A 565 2.34 14.94 -10.31
CA GLY A 565 2.59 15.59 -11.59
C GLY A 565 3.99 16.22 -11.73
N THR A 566 4.90 15.97 -10.78
CA THR A 566 6.30 16.39 -10.87
C THR A 566 7.24 15.19 -10.70
N VAL A 567 8.42 15.25 -11.34
CA VAL A 567 9.43 14.19 -11.24
C VAL A 567 10.71 14.71 -10.57
N GLU A 568 11.39 15.70 -11.17
CA GLU A 568 12.71 16.19 -10.71
C GLU A 568 12.67 17.58 -10.09
N VAL A 569 11.64 18.37 -10.41
CA VAL A 569 11.57 19.80 -10.04
C VAL A 569 11.13 20.04 -8.58
N HIS A 570 10.50 19.07 -7.96
CA HIS A 570 10.23 18.98 -6.52
C HIS A 570 11.09 17.85 -5.94
N PRO A 571 11.63 17.95 -4.71
CA PRO A 571 12.43 16.89 -4.11
C PRO A 571 11.57 15.70 -3.64
N ASN A 572 10.79 15.13 -4.58
CA ASN A 572 9.95 13.97 -4.35
C ASN A 572 10.77 12.80 -3.81
N TRP A 573 10.28 12.15 -2.75
CA TRP A 573 10.86 10.93 -2.16
C TRP A 573 12.31 11.10 -1.67
N ARG A 574 12.74 12.34 -1.35
CA ARG A 574 14.13 12.65 -0.98
C ARG A 574 14.28 13.27 0.41
N ARG A 575 13.19 13.77 1.01
CA ARG A 575 13.27 14.45 2.30
C ARG A 575 13.50 13.44 3.41
N ARG A 576 14.45 13.75 4.28
CA ARG A 576 14.74 12.98 5.48
C ARG A 576 14.09 13.62 6.70
N LEU A 577 13.69 12.79 7.64
CA LEU A 577 13.18 13.28 8.93
C LEU A 577 14.29 14.04 9.67
N PRO A 578 13.93 15.01 10.55
CA PRO A 578 14.93 15.80 11.26
C PRO A 578 15.80 14.95 12.19
N ASP A 579 17.06 15.35 12.32
CA ASP A 579 17.99 14.85 13.31
C ASP A 579 18.76 16.05 13.91
N PRO A 580 18.68 16.29 15.24
CA PRO A 580 17.96 15.48 16.23
C PRO A 580 16.43 15.60 16.08
N LEU A 581 15.73 14.55 16.53
CA LEU A 581 14.26 14.58 16.58
C LEU A 581 13.77 15.64 17.56
N PRO A 582 12.71 16.40 17.23
CA PRO A 582 12.04 17.31 18.15
C PRO A 582 11.18 16.56 19.17
N HIS A 583 11.82 15.86 20.12
CA HIS A 583 11.18 14.92 21.06
C HIS A 583 9.99 15.50 21.80
N ALA A 584 10.04 16.76 22.25
CA ALA A 584 8.92 17.40 22.96
C ALA A 584 7.68 17.53 22.05
N ARG A 585 7.88 17.90 20.79
CA ARG A 585 6.82 17.98 19.79
C ARG A 585 6.23 16.60 19.50
N LEU A 586 7.07 15.63 19.21
CA LEU A 586 6.66 14.24 18.93
C LEU A 586 5.86 13.67 20.10
N HIS A 587 6.37 13.79 21.32
CA HIS A 587 5.67 13.33 22.52
C HIS A 587 4.30 13.97 22.70
N SER A 588 4.20 15.29 22.50
CA SER A 588 2.93 16.02 22.60
C SER A 588 1.91 15.54 21.54
N ALA A 589 2.36 15.31 20.30
CA ALA A 589 1.51 14.83 19.23
C ALA A 589 1.01 13.40 19.50
N LEU A 590 1.92 12.46 19.81
CA LEU A 590 1.57 11.06 20.08
C LEU A 590 0.64 10.93 21.28
N HIS A 591 0.95 11.59 22.39
CA HIS A 591 0.14 11.53 23.61
C HIS A 591 -1.24 12.16 23.38
N GLY A 592 -1.29 13.34 22.74
CA GLY A 592 -2.55 14.02 22.44
C GLY A 592 -3.46 13.21 21.48
N PHE A 593 -2.87 12.55 20.48
CA PHE A 593 -3.61 11.69 19.55
C PHE A 593 -4.15 10.43 20.26
N ALA A 594 -3.30 9.74 21.01
CA ALA A 594 -3.67 8.55 21.78
C ALA A 594 -4.76 8.84 22.83
N GLU A 595 -4.66 9.97 23.54
CA GLU A 595 -5.66 10.39 24.54
C GLU A 595 -7.02 10.66 23.88
N ALA A 596 -7.04 11.47 22.81
CA ALA A 596 -8.27 11.76 22.08
C ALA A 596 -8.93 10.47 21.54
N ARG A 597 -8.13 9.51 21.10
CA ARG A 597 -8.61 8.22 20.61
C ARG A 597 -9.28 7.40 21.72
N ARG A 598 -8.71 7.39 22.94
CA ARG A 598 -9.26 6.68 24.10
C ARG A 598 -10.55 7.33 24.64
N VAL A 599 -10.58 8.67 24.75
CA VAL A 599 -11.74 9.40 25.27
C VAL A 599 -12.97 9.20 24.38
N ALA A 600 -12.79 9.23 23.07
CA ALA A 600 -13.87 8.98 22.13
C ALA A 600 -14.50 7.58 22.27
N ALA A 601 -13.74 6.58 22.74
CA ALA A 601 -14.26 5.24 23.01
C ALA A 601 -15.22 5.15 24.21
N VAL A 602 -15.08 6.08 25.17
CA VAL A 602 -15.90 6.10 26.42
C VAL A 602 -17.20 6.88 26.22
N SER A 603 -17.27 7.75 25.21
CA SER A 603 -18.40 8.66 24.98
C SER A 603 -19.51 8.05 24.13
N GLU A 604 -19.38 6.84 23.61
CA GLU A 604 -20.46 6.14 22.91
C GLU A 604 -21.50 5.65 23.95
N PRO A 605 -22.77 6.09 23.91
CA PRO A 605 -23.80 5.47 24.74
C PRO A 605 -23.93 4.01 24.29
N HIS A 606 -23.81 3.08 25.23
CA HIS A 606 -24.22 1.70 24.99
C HIS A 606 -25.66 1.67 24.46
N PRO A 607 -25.97 0.92 23.37
CA PRO A 607 -27.29 0.82 22.80
C PRO A 607 -28.32 0.24 23.78
#